data_6f37e2e49aba8beeb1c4d84e4fb5258e
#
_entry.id   6f37e2e49aba8beeb1c4d84e4fb5258e
#
_cell.length_a   1.000
_cell.length_b   1.000
_cell.length_c   1.000
_cell.angle_alpha   90.00
_cell.angle_beta   90.00
_cell.angle_gamma   90.00
#
_symmetry.space_group_name_H-M   'P 1'
#
loop_
_entity.id
_entity.type
_entity.pdbx_description
1 polymer ?
#
loop_
_entity_poly.entity_id
_entity_poly.type
_entity_poly.pdbx_seq_one_letter_code
_entity_poly.pdbx_strand_id
1 'polypeptide(L)'
;MLKFLSVITLIPTTSLLVISCTSQTKETTKKTENPTQTLSPDKQTINKIKNILDQQSEAFGSFHTFQDVVDQIKVYAKNEGIKELDKLELLDKKLANKTLTLGNNKNNLKLKYFDIEIPFVLKNVLENEVKTKYSSTNPNEIIQLGYKKNDNYIQLNIENKTITKVPVTLPLKINSFYEAFDGLKSKIVTNLDKWDTSNVKILTNAFNNAKNFNTNISNWNTSKVTDMSGVFFDAEKFDQPIGKWNTSKVTDMSAMFFGAKNFNQDLNNWDVKNVKNMAQMFWDATKFNGKITNWDVSNVVSTNNMFADAESFNQDISNWNTSNVISMDGMFARAKSFTWSLRKWNVKKVVKAQGFRIENKNNLDDDKIPPFKNEVKEYIDD
;
A
#
# COMPACT_ATOMS: atom_id res chain seq x y z
N MET A 1 46.85 13.59 30.84
CA MET A 1 47.95 13.57 29.86
C MET A 1 47.37 13.85 28.49
N LEU A 2 47.77 15.01 27.94
CA LEU A 2 47.45 15.49 26.61
C LEU A 2 48.05 14.59 25.51
N LYS A 3 47.39 14.46 24.37
CA LYS A 3 48.03 14.51 23.05
C LYS A 3 47.01 14.93 21.98
N PHE A 4 47.27 16.12 21.47
CA PHE A 4 46.78 16.69 20.22
C PHE A 4 47.34 15.95 19.00
N LEU A 5 46.55 15.80 17.93
CA LEU A 5 47.08 15.72 16.55
C LEU A 5 46.04 16.33 15.57
N SER A 6 46.45 17.28 15.01
CA SER A 6 46.42 18.29 13.97
C SER A 6 45.74 17.83 12.67
N VAL A 7 44.87 18.73 12.21
CA VAL A 7 44.23 18.79 10.89
C VAL A 7 45.25 19.33 9.88
N ILE A 8 45.39 18.69 8.72
CA ILE A 8 46.08 19.22 7.55
C ILE A 8 45.06 19.48 6.46
N THR A 9 44.85 20.74 6.18
CA THR A 9 44.12 21.27 5.02
C THR A 9 45.06 21.39 3.82
N LEU A 10 44.75 20.77 2.70
CA LEU A 10 45.42 20.97 1.42
C LEU A 10 44.55 21.86 0.52
N ILE A 11 45.12 22.99 0.11
CA ILE A 11 44.56 23.93 -0.86
C ILE A 11 45.19 23.59 -2.23
N PRO A 12 44.43 23.48 -3.32
CA PRO A 12 45.07 23.37 -4.65
C PRO A 12 45.27 24.73 -5.28
N THR A 13 46.46 24.94 -5.72
CA THR A 13 46.99 26.11 -6.42
C THR A 13 46.42 26.23 -7.83
N THR A 14 45.95 27.41 -8.20
CA THR A 14 45.58 27.84 -9.54
C THR A 14 46.81 28.19 -10.36
N SER A 15 46.99 27.56 -11.51
CA SER A 15 47.96 27.98 -12.53
C SER A 15 47.28 28.80 -13.61
N LEU A 16 47.75 30.06 -13.76
CA LEU A 16 47.43 30.94 -14.87
C LEU A 16 48.07 30.42 -16.14
N LEU A 17 47.31 30.31 -17.22
CA LEU A 17 47.81 30.16 -18.58
C LEU A 17 47.68 31.48 -19.35
N VAL A 18 48.84 31.91 -19.83
CA VAL A 18 49.03 33.11 -20.63
C VAL A 18 48.50 32.89 -22.05
N ILE A 19 47.71 33.84 -22.55
CA ILE A 19 47.19 33.87 -23.93
C ILE A 19 48.27 34.54 -24.81
N SER A 20 48.74 33.80 -25.81
CA SER A 20 49.48 34.34 -26.91
C SER A 20 48.57 34.35 -28.18
N CYS A 21 48.30 35.54 -28.69
CA CYS A 21 47.65 35.73 -29.97
C CYS A 21 48.64 35.58 -31.13
N THR A 22 48.36 34.67 -32.08
CA THR A 22 48.86 34.80 -33.45
C THR A 22 47.71 34.48 -34.41
N SER A 23 47.43 35.45 -35.27
CA SER A 23 46.53 35.36 -36.41
C SER A 23 47.07 34.45 -37.50
N GLN A 24 46.25 33.52 -38.05
CA GLN A 24 46.04 33.46 -39.51
C GLN A 24 45.16 32.29 -39.97
N THR A 25 44.40 32.59 -41.00
CA THR A 25 43.86 31.78 -42.10
C THR A 25 42.64 30.91 -41.82
N LYS A 26 41.55 31.33 -42.50
CA LYS A 26 40.30 30.57 -42.74
C LYS A 26 40.60 29.29 -43.51
N GLU A 27 40.42 28.17 -42.89
CA GLU A 27 40.09 26.90 -43.57
C GLU A 27 38.68 26.48 -43.19
N THR A 28 37.81 26.42 -44.16
CA THR A 28 36.44 25.90 -44.08
C THR A 28 36.52 24.37 -43.95
N THR A 29 36.62 23.88 -42.71
CA THR A 29 36.41 22.46 -42.45
C THR A 29 34.88 22.20 -42.39
N LYS A 30 34.38 21.52 -43.43
CA LYS A 30 33.08 20.84 -43.40
C LYS A 30 32.98 20.02 -42.12
N LYS A 31 32.07 20.40 -41.22
CA LYS A 31 31.58 19.55 -40.14
C LYS A 31 31.01 18.29 -40.80
N THR A 32 31.75 17.20 -40.78
CA THR A 32 31.21 15.86 -40.94
C THR A 32 30.30 15.63 -39.77
N GLU A 33 29.01 15.67 -39.99
CA GLU A 33 28.02 15.13 -39.04
C GLU A 33 28.38 13.67 -38.88
N ASN A 34 28.76 13.31 -37.64
CA ASN A 34 28.88 11.90 -37.22
C ASN A 34 27.50 11.27 -37.48
N PRO A 35 27.42 10.14 -38.19
CA PRO A 35 26.15 9.44 -38.35
C PRO A 35 25.68 9.07 -36.93
N THR A 36 24.47 9.47 -36.63
CA THR A 36 23.74 9.10 -35.41
C THR A 36 23.87 7.60 -35.28
N GLN A 37 24.70 7.17 -34.32
CA GLN A 37 24.84 5.75 -33.99
C GLN A 37 23.43 5.26 -33.60
N THR A 38 22.77 4.53 -34.48
CA THR A 38 21.54 3.84 -34.17
C THR A 38 21.86 2.88 -33.05
N LEU A 39 21.44 3.22 -31.81
CA LEU A 39 21.59 2.37 -30.62
C LEU A 39 20.80 1.08 -30.86
N SER A 40 21.45 0.07 -31.44
CA SER A 40 20.88 -1.28 -31.49
C SER A 40 21.10 -1.93 -30.11
N PRO A 41 20.09 -2.62 -29.56
CA PRO A 41 20.22 -3.27 -28.25
C PRO A 41 21.26 -4.41 -28.37
N ASP A 42 22.04 -4.57 -27.31
CA ASP A 42 22.98 -5.67 -27.24
C ASP A 42 22.25 -7.03 -27.10
N LYS A 43 22.95 -8.11 -27.46
CA LYS A 43 22.42 -9.48 -27.41
C LYS A 43 21.99 -9.89 -25.98
N GLN A 44 22.66 -9.35 -24.94
CA GLN A 44 22.35 -9.64 -23.54
C GLN A 44 20.99 -9.05 -23.16
N THR A 45 20.69 -7.81 -23.57
CA THR A 45 19.39 -7.15 -23.35
C THR A 45 18.24 -7.93 -24.02
N ILE A 46 18.45 -8.38 -25.26
CA ILE A 46 17.43 -9.21 -25.95
C ILE A 46 17.20 -10.53 -25.22
N ASN A 47 18.24 -11.18 -24.74
CA ASN A 47 18.11 -12.43 -23.98
C ASN A 47 17.39 -12.21 -22.64
N LYS A 48 17.63 -11.09 -21.95
CA LYS A 48 16.87 -10.74 -20.73
C LYS A 48 15.38 -10.59 -21.03
N ILE A 49 15.01 -9.88 -22.11
CA ILE A 49 13.60 -9.73 -22.51
C ILE A 49 12.98 -11.11 -22.78
N LYS A 50 13.63 -11.97 -23.56
CA LYS A 50 13.16 -13.34 -23.84
C LYS A 50 12.95 -14.14 -22.56
N ASN A 51 13.86 -14.07 -21.60
CA ASN A 51 13.73 -14.77 -20.32
C ASN A 51 12.52 -14.26 -19.52
N ILE A 52 12.26 -12.94 -19.50
CA ILE A 52 11.08 -12.37 -18.88
C ILE A 52 9.82 -12.92 -19.54
N LEU A 53 9.75 -12.93 -20.89
CA LEU A 53 8.62 -13.44 -21.64
C LEU A 53 8.33 -14.91 -21.30
N ASP A 54 9.35 -15.76 -21.28
CA ASP A 54 9.21 -17.18 -20.91
C ASP A 54 8.68 -17.36 -19.50
N GLN A 55 9.23 -16.63 -18.53
CA GLN A 55 8.78 -16.67 -17.13
C GLN A 55 7.32 -16.20 -16.98
N GLN A 56 6.88 -15.22 -17.77
CA GLN A 56 5.57 -14.61 -17.69
C GLN A 56 4.55 -15.22 -18.66
N SER A 57 4.88 -16.32 -19.35
CA SER A 57 4.02 -16.92 -20.38
C SER A 57 2.65 -17.43 -19.89
N GLU A 58 2.46 -17.57 -18.57
CA GLU A 58 1.19 -17.97 -17.93
C GLU A 58 0.68 -16.91 -16.90
N ALA A 59 1.24 -15.70 -16.93
CA ALA A 59 0.93 -14.66 -15.95
C ALA A 59 -0.25 -13.74 -16.35
N PHE A 60 -1.07 -14.17 -17.33
CA PHE A 60 -2.16 -13.35 -17.88
C PHE A 60 -3.44 -14.17 -18.02
N GLY A 61 -4.57 -13.60 -17.62
CA GLY A 61 -5.90 -14.19 -17.79
C GLY A 61 -6.67 -13.51 -18.94
N SER A 62 -7.83 -14.04 -19.28
CA SER A 62 -8.68 -13.58 -20.40
C SER A 62 -9.12 -12.12 -20.35
N PHE A 63 -9.05 -11.51 -19.17
CA PHE A 63 -9.41 -10.11 -18.94
C PHE A 63 -8.28 -9.10 -19.26
N HIS A 64 -7.12 -9.58 -19.71
CA HIS A 64 -6.05 -8.72 -20.21
C HIS A 64 -6.22 -8.48 -21.70
N THR A 65 -5.85 -7.29 -22.14
CA THR A 65 -5.62 -6.98 -23.55
C THR A 65 -4.17 -7.29 -23.92
N PHE A 66 -3.88 -7.33 -25.22
CA PHE A 66 -2.49 -7.46 -25.68
C PHE A 66 -1.61 -6.29 -25.23
N GLN A 67 -2.19 -5.08 -25.10
CA GLN A 67 -1.44 -3.93 -24.56
C GLN A 67 -1.12 -4.11 -23.07
N ASP A 68 -2.06 -4.64 -22.28
CA ASP A 68 -1.79 -4.93 -20.87
C ASP A 68 -0.61 -5.91 -20.69
N VAL A 69 -0.47 -6.87 -21.60
CA VAL A 69 0.69 -7.79 -21.60
C VAL A 69 1.99 -6.99 -21.79
N VAL A 70 2.05 -6.14 -22.82
CA VAL A 70 3.24 -5.32 -23.09
C VAL A 70 3.58 -4.42 -21.90
N ASP A 71 2.58 -3.74 -21.36
CA ASP A 71 2.78 -2.80 -20.26
C ASP A 71 3.31 -3.51 -19.00
N GLN A 72 2.78 -4.72 -18.71
CA GLN A 72 3.27 -5.53 -17.62
C GLN A 72 4.71 -6.04 -17.87
N ILE A 73 5.02 -6.48 -19.08
CA ILE A 73 6.39 -6.89 -19.45
C ILE A 73 7.37 -5.71 -19.32
N LYS A 74 6.99 -4.50 -19.68
CA LYS A 74 7.82 -3.30 -19.45
C LYS A 74 8.16 -3.09 -17.98
N VAL A 75 7.22 -3.35 -17.07
CA VAL A 75 7.49 -3.24 -15.61
C VAL A 75 8.52 -4.28 -15.17
N TYR A 76 8.40 -5.53 -15.61
CA TYR A 76 9.39 -6.55 -15.31
C TYR A 76 10.76 -6.22 -15.92
N ALA A 77 10.78 -5.74 -17.17
CA ALA A 77 12.00 -5.33 -17.87
C ALA A 77 12.71 -4.16 -17.15
N LYS A 78 11.96 -3.21 -16.64
CA LYS A 78 12.48 -2.10 -15.81
C LYS A 78 13.20 -2.62 -14.56
N ASN A 79 12.62 -3.58 -13.88
CA ASN A 79 13.22 -4.16 -12.67
C ASN A 79 14.50 -4.95 -12.97
N GLU A 80 14.66 -5.50 -14.18
CA GLU A 80 15.88 -6.13 -14.68
C GLU A 80 16.91 -5.12 -15.23
N GLY A 81 16.63 -3.81 -15.09
CA GLY A 81 17.52 -2.73 -15.50
C GLY A 81 17.55 -2.47 -17.01
N ILE A 82 16.56 -2.99 -17.76
CA ILE A 82 16.44 -2.72 -19.19
C ILE A 82 16.00 -1.26 -19.40
N LYS A 83 16.69 -0.56 -20.29
CA LYS A 83 16.44 0.84 -20.66
C LYS A 83 15.57 0.93 -21.92
N GLU A 84 15.26 2.15 -22.35
CA GLU A 84 14.53 2.44 -23.62
C GLU A 84 13.25 1.61 -23.75
N LEU A 85 12.47 1.51 -22.66
CA LEU A 85 11.24 0.69 -22.60
C LEU A 85 10.11 1.22 -23.50
N ASP A 86 10.18 2.46 -23.95
CA ASP A 86 9.34 3.03 -24.98
C ASP A 86 9.48 2.32 -26.33
N LYS A 87 10.67 1.74 -26.59
CA LYS A 87 10.96 0.94 -27.79
C LYS A 87 10.41 -0.49 -27.73
N LEU A 88 9.98 -0.97 -26.54
CA LEU A 88 9.33 -2.28 -26.42
C LEU A 88 7.82 -2.12 -26.67
N GLU A 89 7.34 -2.58 -27.81
CA GLU A 89 5.95 -2.39 -28.20
C GLU A 89 5.39 -3.60 -28.99
N LEU A 90 4.06 -3.64 -29.15
CA LEU A 90 3.42 -4.59 -30.06
C LEU A 90 3.82 -4.26 -31.50
N LEU A 91 4.21 -5.28 -32.27
CA LEU A 91 4.49 -5.14 -33.70
C LEU A 91 3.19 -4.82 -34.46
N ASP A 92 2.11 -5.55 -34.18
CA ASP A 92 0.77 -5.25 -34.72
C ASP A 92 -0.06 -4.47 -33.68
N LYS A 93 -0.07 -3.16 -33.85
CA LYS A 93 -0.81 -2.24 -32.96
C LYS A 93 -2.33 -2.40 -33.02
N LYS A 94 -2.88 -3.07 -34.06
CA LYS A 94 -4.32 -3.34 -34.16
C LYS A 94 -4.79 -4.36 -33.09
N LEU A 95 -3.87 -5.12 -32.53
CA LEU A 95 -4.17 -6.05 -31.45
C LEU A 95 -4.29 -5.38 -30.08
N ALA A 96 -3.76 -4.18 -29.89
CA ALA A 96 -3.58 -3.54 -28.58
C ALA A 96 -4.81 -3.66 -27.67
N ASN A 97 -5.99 -3.34 -28.16
CA ASN A 97 -7.25 -3.33 -27.40
C ASN A 97 -8.02 -4.68 -27.42
N LYS A 98 -7.52 -5.69 -28.12
CA LYS A 98 -8.16 -7.01 -28.14
C LYS A 98 -7.82 -7.75 -26.84
N THR A 99 -8.82 -8.40 -26.25
CA THR A 99 -8.63 -9.28 -25.09
C THR A 99 -8.01 -10.60 -25.50
N LEU A 100 -7.33 -11.23 -24.55
CA LEU A 100 -6.71 -12.54 -24.76
C LEU A 100 -7.78 -13.63 -24.96
N THR A 101 -7.46 -14.58 -25.83
CA THR A 101 -8.29 -15.75 -26.11
C THR A 101 -8.00 -16.87 -25.11
N LEU A 102 -9.05 -17.47 -24.56
CA LEU A 102 -8.93 -18.60 -23.63
C LEU A 102 -8.20 -19.80 -24.25
N GLY A 103 -7.41 -20.47 -23.42
CA GLY A 103 -6.78 -21.75 -23.71
C GLY A 103 -5.29 -21.68 -24.00
N ASN A 104 -4.75 -22.87 -24.32
CA ASN A 104 -3.31 -23.06 -24.44
C ASN A 104 -2.80 -22.59 -25.80
N ASN A 105 -1.71 -21.83 -25.82
CA ASN A 105 -0.95 -21.41 -27.00
C ASN A 105 -1.80 -20.70 -28.09
N LYS A 106 -2.96 -20.12 -27.72
CA LYS A 106 -3.84 -19.43 -28.66
C LYS A 106 -3.46 -17.96 -28.88
N ASN A 107 -2.66 -17.38 -27.99
CA ASN A 107 -2.26 -15.98 -28.04
C ASN A 107 -0.80 -15.86 -28.45
N ASN A 108 -0.60 -15.63 -29.74
CA ASN A 108 0.71 -15.42 -30.35
C ASN A 108 0.92 -13.93 -30.57
N LEU A 109 1.93 -13.36 -29.92
CA LEU A 109 2.30 -11.96 -30.06
C LEU A 109 3.66 -11.85 -30.72
N LYS A 110 3.84 -10.79 -31.47
CA LYS A 110 5.16 -10.31 -31.85
C LYS A 110 5.40 -8.96 -31.19
N LEU A 111 6.43 -8.89 -30.36
CA LEU A 111 6.91 -7.64 -29.79
C LEU A 111 8.05 -7.10 -30.67
N LYS A 112 8.20 -5.80 -30.66
CA LYS A 112 9.34 -5.13 -31.28
C LYS A 112 10.12 -4.41 -30.17
N TYR A 113 11.44 -4.56 -30.17
CA TYR A 113 12.35 -3.78 -29.34
C TYR A 113 13.45 -3.21 -30.23
N PHE A 114 13.44 -1.91 -30.48
CA PHE A 114 14.10 -1.28 -31.60
C PHE A 114 13.64 -1.92 -32.94
N ASP A 115 14.57 -2.44 -33.74
CA ASP A 115 14.25 -3.12 -34.99
C ASP A 115 14.22 -4.65 -34.90
N ILE A 116 14.32 -5.18 -33.65
CA ILE A 116 14.35 -6.62 -33.41
C ILE A 116 12.95 -7.13 -33.07
N GLU A 117 12.44 -8.05 -33.86
CA GLU A 117 11.20 -8.78 -33.56
C GLU A 117 11.45 -9.89 -32.53
N ILE A 118 10.58 -9.95 -31.53
CA ILE A 118 10.62 -10.96 -30.46
C ILE A 118 9.27 -11.65 -30.41
N PRO A 119 9.18 -12.91 -30.86
CA PRO A 119 7.95 -13.69 -30.75
C PRO A 119 7.66 -14.02 -29.29
N PHE A 120 6.40 -13.98 -28.91
CA PHE A 120 5.93 -14.34 -27.58
C PHE A 120 4.62 -15.12 -27.66
N VAL A 121 4.57 -16.28 -27.01
CA VAL A 121 3.39 -17.14 -26.93
C VAL A 121 2.93 -17.24 -25.49
N LEU A 122 1.69 -16.87 -25.21
CA LEU A 122 1.06 -17.13 -23.92
C LEU A 122 0.64 -18.60 -23.84
N LYS A 123 1.27 -19.36 -22.95
CA LYS A 123 1.12 -20.83 -22.87
C LYS A 123 -0.26 -21.24 -22.37
N ASN A 124 -0.80 -20.51 -21.37
CA ASN A 124 -2.10 -20.84 -20.80
C ASN A 124 -2.81 -19.56 -20.35
N VAL A 125 -3.96 -19.28 -20.97
CA VAL A 125 -4.83 -18.16 -20.59
C VAL A 125 -6.11 -18.72 -19.99
N LEU A 126 -6.32 -18.49 -18.69
CA LEU A 126 -7.49 -18.95 -17.96
C LEU A 126 -8.61 -17.91 -17.96
N GLU A 127 -9.83 -18.37 -17.74
CA GLU A 127 -10.98 -17.49 -17.62
C GLU A 127 -10.96 -16.79 -16.27
N ASN A 128 -10.96 -15.45 -16.32
CA ASN A 128 -11.05 -14.57 -15.16
C ASN A 128 -10.04 -14.83 -14.02
N GLU A 129 -8.99 -15.61 -14.26
CA GLU A 129 -7.95 -15.84 -13.24
C GLU A 129 -6.54 -15.97 -13.82
N VAL A 130 -5.57 -15.76 -12.94
CA VAL A 130 -4.16 -16.14 -13.07
C VAL A 130 -3.79 -16.96 -11.84
N LYS A 131 -3.18 -18.13 -12.04
CA LYS A 131 -2.78 -19.00 -10.91
C LYS A 131 -1.49 -18.56 -10.25
N THR A 132 -1.44 -18.73 -8.94
CA THR A 132 -0.20 -18.58 -8.17
C THR A 132 0.77 -19.72 -8.54
N LYS A 133 2.05 -19.35 -8.73
CA LYS A 133 3.13 -20.34 -8.83
C LYS A 133 4.10 -20.15 -7.69
N TYR A 134 4.52 -21.26 -7.12
CA TYR A 134 5.50 -21.31 -6.04
C TYR A 134 6.85 -21.79 -6.56
N SER A 135 7.92 -21.45 -5.86
CA SER A 135 9.25 -21.96 -6.13
C SER A 135 9.25 -23.49 -5.95
N SER A 136 9.94 -24.21 -6.86
CA SER A 136 10.12 -25.66 -6.77
C SER A 136 11.00 -26.08 -5.60
N THR A 137 11.83 -25.18 -5.07
CA THR A 137 12.76 -25.43 -3.95
C THR A 137 12.23 -24.90 -2.62
N ASN A 138 11.25 -23.98 -2.63
CA ASN A 138 10.67 -23.39 -1.43
C ASN A 138 9.18 -23.09 -1.62
N PRO A 139 8.25 -23.93 -1.11
CA PRO A 139 6.81 -23.73 -1.26
C PRO A 139 6.28 -22.46 -0.60
N ASN A 140 7.07 -21.81 0.27
CA ASN A 140 6.71 -20.54 0.90
C ASN A 140 7.18 -19.31 0.11
N GLU A 141 7.77 -19.52 -1.08
CA GLU A 141 8.16 -18.46 -2.00
C GLU A 141 7.23 -18.46 -3.22
N ILE A 142 6.52 -17.36 -3.43
CA ILE A 142 5.73 -17.13 -4.64
C ILE A 142 6.65 -16.58 -5.72
N ILE A 143 6.65 -17.21 -6.90
CA ILE A 143 7.38 -16.75 -8.09
C ILE A 143 6.46 -16.09 -9.12
N GLN A 144 5.15 -16.37 -9.08
CA GLN A 144 4.11 -15.70 -9.84
C GLN A 144 2.88 -15.50 -8.97
N LEU A 145 2.40 -14.27 -8.86
CA LEU A 145 1.18 -13.96 -8.11
C LEU A 145 -0.06 -14.45 -8.84
N GLY A 146 -0.95 -15.08 -8.08
CA GLY A 146 -2.30 -15.41 -8.52
C GLY A 146 -3.26 -14.26 -8.24
N TYR A 147 -4.22 -14.06 -9.14
CA TYR A 147 -5.28 -13.06 -8.98
C TYR A 147 -6.50 -13.41 -9.83
N LYS A 148 -7.66 -12.89 -9.42
CA LYS A 148 -8.95 -13.18 -10.04
C LYS A 148 -9.66 -11.90 -10.42
N LYS A 149 -10.37 -11.91 -11.53
CA LYS A 149 -11.32 -10.87 -11.88
C LYS A 149 -12.66 -11.20 -11.23
N ASN A 150 -13.09 -10.34 -10.31
CA ASN A 150 -14.46 -10.25 -9.83
C ASN A 150 -15.16 -9.12 -10.59
N ASP A 151 -16.46 -8.94 -10.43
CA ASP A 151 -17.26 -7.98 -11.22
C ASP A 151 -16.60 -6.60 -11.38
N ASN A 152 -16.13 -6.01 -10.27
CA ASN A 152 -15.59 -4.65 -10.24
C ASN A 152 -14.09 -4.55 -9.95
N TYR A 153 -13.45 -5.66 -9.55
CA TYR A 153 -12.07 -5.65 -9.04
C TYR A 153 -11.25 -6.80 -9.61
N ILE A 154 -9.95 -6.55 -9.71
CA ILE A 154 -8.94 -7.58 -9.91
C ILE A 154 -8.28 -7.85 -8.57
N GLN A 155 -8.67 -8.95 -7.95
CA GLN A 155 -8.32 -9.29 -6.56
C GLN A 155 -7.08 -10.17 -6.51
N LEU A 156 -6.09 -9.77 -5.70
CA LEU A 156 -4.96 -10.61 -5.35
C LEU A 156 -5.43 -11.87 -4.60
N ASN A 157 -4.97 -13.05 -5.01
CA ASN A 157 -5.34 -14.32 -4.41
C ASN A 157 -4.08 -15.05 -3.90
N ILE A 158 -3.90 -15.09 -2.57
CA ILE A 158 -2.80 -15.81 -1.90
C ILE A 158 -3.39 -16.91 -1.04
N GLU A 159 -3.31 -18.15 -1.53
CA GLU A 159 -3.87 -19.33 -0.85
C GLU A 159 -2.97 -19.85 0.26
N ASN A 160 -1.65 -19.92 0.02
CA ASN A 160 -0.70 -20.38 1.04
C ASN A 160 -0.46 -19.30 2.09
N LYS A 161 -0.93 -19.54 3.30
CA LYS A 161 -0.83 -18.60 4.42
C LYS A 161 0.51 -18.67 5.19
N THR A 162 1.48 -19.45 4.68
CA THR A 162 2.84 -19.55 5.27
C THR A 162 3.91 -18.92 4.39
N ILE A 163 3.52 -18.15 3.36
CA ILE A 163 4.47 -17.49 2.45
C ILE A 163 5.41 -16.55 3.19
N THR A 164 6.69 -16.59 2.81
CA THR A 164 7.75 -15.73 3.37
C THR A 164 8.36 -14.79 2.32
N LYS A 165 8.04 -15.00 1.03
CA LYS A 165 8.56 -14.17 -0.04
C LYS A 165 7.57 -14.09 -1.20
N VAL A 166 7.47 -12.90 -1.79
CA VAL A 166 6.67 -12.61 -2.98
C VAL A 166 7.55 -12.03 -4.09
N PRO A 167 7.11 -12.04 -5.37
CA PRO A 167 7.81 -11.31 -6.43
C PRO A 167 7.97 -9.83 -6.08
N VAL A 168 9.02 -9.20 -6.57
CA VAL A 168 9.27 -7.75 -6.38
C VAL A 168 8.17 -6.91 -7.04
N THR A 169 7.56 -7.42 -8.10
CA THR A 169 6.57 -6.72 -8.91
C THR A 169 5.17 -7.18 -8.58
N LEU A 170 4.29 -6.23 -8.25
CA LEU A 170 2.84 -6.44 -8.24
C LEU A 170 2.30 -6.27 -9.67
N PRO A 171 1.49 -7.21 -10.21
CA PRO A 171 0.83 -7.05 -11.49
C PRO A 171 -0.06 -5.79 -11.56
N LEU A 172 0.08 -5.01 -12.64
CA LEU A 172 -0.54 -3.69 -12.80
C LEU A 172 -2.09 -3.69 -12.70
N LYS A 173 -2.71 -4.79 -13.10
CA LYS A 173 -4.18 -4.94 -13.07
C LYS A 173 -4.74 -5.14 -11.65
N ILE A 174 -3.93 -5.59 -10.70
CA ILE A 174 -4.41 -5.84 -9.34
C ILE A 174 -4.80 -4.51 -8.70
N ASN A 175 -6.04 -4.41 -8.24
CA ASN A 175 -6.59 -3.23 -7.62
C ASN A 175 -7.36 -3.51 -6.32
N SER A 176 -7.39 -4.78 -5.86
CA SER A 176 -8.01 -5.18 -4.60
C SER A 176 -7.13 -6.18 -3.85
N PHE A 177 -6.93 -5.92 -2.55
CA PHE A 177 -6.30 -6.85 -1.60
C PHE A 177 -7.32 -7.40 -0.61
N TYR A 178 -8.60 -7.41 -1.00
CA TYR A 178 -9.65 -8.00 -0.18
C TYR A 178 -9.25 -9.40 0.29
N GLU A 179 -9.10 -9.60 1.61
CA GLU A 179 -8.69 -10.85 2.27
C GLU A 179 -7.39 -11.51 1.72
N ALA A 180 -6.55 -10.75 1.02
CA ALA A 180 -5.40 -11.34 0.31
C ALA A 180 -4.43 -12.07 1.23
N PHE A 181 -4.19 -11.53 2.42
CA PHE A 181 -3.29 -12.11 3.44
C PHE A 181 -4.05 -12.53 4.71
N ASP A 182 -5.37 -12.75 4.60
CA ASP A 182 -6.17 -13.23 5.73
C ASP A 182 -5.58 -14.51 6.31
N GLY A 183 -5.39 -14.56 7.63
CA GLY A 183 -4.81 -15.68 8.35
C GLY A 183 -3.33 -15.96 8.06
N LEU A 184 -2.59 -15.00 7.46
CA LEU A 184 -1.16 -15.14 7.19
C LEU A 184 -0.38 -15.45 8.48
N LYS A 185 0.43 -16.54 8.45
CA LYS A 185 1.19 -17.02 9.63
C LYS A 185 2.57 -16.37 9.74
N SER A 186 3.12 -15.91 8.63
CA SER A 186 4.49 -15.39 8.56
C SER A 186 4.61 -14.01 9.20
N LYS A 187 5.69 -13.82 9.96
CA LYS A 187 6.01 -12.52 10.57
C LYS A 187 6.45 -11.51 9.50
N ILE A 188 7.32 -11.95 8.60
CA ILE A 188 7.92 -11.13 7.54
C ILE A 188 7.67 -11.80 6.19
N VAL A 189 7.26 -10.99 5.22
CA VAL A 189 7.14 -11.38 3.81
C VAL A 189 8.08 -10.50 3.00
N THR A 190 9.16 -11.10 2.51
CA THR A 190 10.20 -10.41 1.74
C THR A 190 9.63 -9.86 0.43
N ASN A 191 10.04 -8.68 0.03
CA ASN A 191 9.62 -7.90 -1.15
C ASN A 191 8.21 -7.30 -1.09
N LEU A 192 7.42 -7.55 -0.06
CA LEU A 192 6.09 -6.96 0.06
C LEU A 192 6.16 -5.42 0.15
N ASP A 193 7.23 -4.89 0.74
CA ASP A 193 7.59 -3.48 0.83
C ASP A 193 7.92 -2.82 -0.52
N LYS A 194 8.22 -3.64 -1.56
CA LYS A 194 8.63 -3.19 -2.90
C LYS A 194 7.47 -2.95 -3.85
N TRP A 195 6.28 -3.40 -3.49
CA TRP A 195 5.13 -3.36 -4.38
C TRP A 195 4.69 -1.93 -4.69
N ASP A 196 4.46 -1.65 -5.98
CA ASP A 196 3.72 -0.47 -6.41
C ASP A 196 2.22 -0.72 -6.23
N THR A 197 1.66 -0.17 -5.16
CA THR A 197 0.25 -0.29 -4.80
C THR A 197 -0.61 0.87 -5.31
N SER A 198 -0.09 1.69 -6.22
CA SER A 198 -0.76 2.90 -6.74
C SER A 198 -2.10 2.64 -7.44
N ASN A 199 -2.40 1.39 -7.80
CA ASN A 199 -3.68 0.99 -8.38
C ASN A 199 -4.65 0.36 -7.38
N VAL A 200 -4.21 0.08 -6.15
CA VAL A 200 -5.03 -0.57 -5.12
C VAL A 200 -6.09 0.40 -4.61
N LYS A 201 -7.34 -0.08 -4.56
CA LYS A 201 -8.53 0.66 -4.13
C LYS A 201 -9.17 0.08 -2.87
N ILE A 202 -8.99 -1.23 -2.64
CA ILE A 202 -9.63 -2.00 -1.57
C ILE A 202 -8.53 -2.68 -0.75
N LEU A 203 -8.54 -2.45 0.55
CA LEU A 203 -7.69 -3.13 1.54
C LEU A 203 -8.50 -3.91 2.58
N THR A 204 -9.82 -3.97 2.42
CA THR A 204 -10.73 -4.63 3.38
C THR A 204 -10.21 -6.00 3.80
N ASN A 205 -10.04 -6.22 5.10
CA ASN A 205 -9.55 -7.46 5.70
C ASN A 205 -8.22 -7.97 5.15
N ALA A 206 -7.37 -7.10 4.55
CA ALA A 206 -6.17 -7.53 3.84
C ALA A 206 -5.24 -8.41 4.70
N PHE A 207 -5.07 -8.10 5.98
CA PHE A 207 -4.25 -8.83 6.95
C PHE A 207 -5.09 -9.32 8.16
N ASN A 208 -6.39 -9.56 7.96
CA ASN A 208 -7.27 -10.08 8.98
C ASN A 208 -6.69 -11.39 9.56
N ASN A 209 -6.71 -11.58 10.88
CA ASN A 209 -6.13 -12.74 11.57
C ASN A 209 -4.65 -13.05 11.27
N ALA A 210 -3.91 -12.11 10.69
CA ALA A 210 -2.48 -12.24 10.44
C ALA A 210 -1.67 -11.99 11.74
N LYS A 211 -1.90 -12.80 12.77
CA LYS A 211 -1.46 -12.58 14.15
C LYS A 211 0.02 -12.27 14.33
N ASN A 212 0.88 -12.82 13.49
CA ASN A 212 2.33 -12.63 13.59
C ASN A 212 2.87 -11.55 12.65
N PHE A 213 2.06 -11.09 11.68
CA PHE A 213 2.50 -10.19 10.63
C PHE A 213 3.05 -8.88 11.18
N ASN A 214 4.27 -8.51 10.72
CA ASN A 214 4.91 -7.26 11.08
C ASN A 214 5.90 -6.80 9.99
N THR A 215 5.61 -7.05 8.71
CA THR A 215 6.38 -6.53 7.59
C THR A 215 6.18 -5.04 7.47
N ASN A 216 7.25 -4.29 7.22
CA ASN A 216 7.15 -2.86 6.94
C ASN A 216 6.49 -2.63 5.56
N ILE A 217 5.31 -2.02 5.57
CA ILE A 217 4.52 -1.66 4.39
C ILE A 217 4.24 -0.14 4.35
N SER A 218 5.05 0.65 5.05
CA SER A 218 4.90 2.11 5.12
C SER A 218 5.03 2.81 3.77
N ASN A 219 5.69 2.17 2.79
CA ASN A 219 5.89 2.69 1.44
C ASN A 219 4.69 2.46 0.50
N TRP A 220 3.67 1.73 0.93
CA TRP A 220 2.50 1.50 0.10
C TRP A 220 1.81 2.81 -0.27
N ASN A 221 1.49 2.98 -1.55
CA ASN A 221 0.69 4.09 -2.04
C ASN A 221 -0.80 3.77 -1.85
N THR A 222 -1.44 4.41 -0.88
CA THR A 222 -2.84 4.22 -0.53
C THR A 222 -3.77 5.30 -1.08
N SER A 223 -3.28 6.18 -1.96
CA SER A 223 -4.01 7.38 -2.45
C SER A 223 -5.30 7.09 -3.24
N LYS A 224 -5.52 5.84 -3.64
CA LYS A 224 -6.77 5.40 -4.31
C LYS A 224 -7.63 4.52 -3.42
N VAL A 225 -7.21 4.21 -2.20
CA VAL A 225 -7.95 3.34 -1.29
C VAL A 225 -9.16 4.07 -0.75
N THR A 226 -10.32 3.41 -0.80
CA THR A 226 -11.61 3.95 -0.33
C THR A 226 -12.17 3.18 0.86
N ASP A 227 -11.70 1.94 1.09
CA ASP A 227 -12.14 1.07 2.17
C ASP A 227 -10.93 0.42 2.85
N MET A 228 -10.78 0.70 4.14
CA MET A 228 -9.75 0.16 5.03
C MET A 228 -10.35 -0.63 6.20
N SER A 229 -11.60 -1.09 6.08
CA SER A 229 -12.24 -1.86 7.14
C SER A 229 -11.50 -3.17 7.42
N GLY A 230 -11.26 -3.47 8.68
CA GLY A 230 -10.63 -4.71 9.14
C GLY A 230 -9.23 -4.99 8.64
N VAL A 231 -8.48 -4.00 8.06
CA VAL A 231 -7.16 -4.25 7.42
C VAL A 231 -6.24 -5.07 8.32
N PHE A 232 -6.17 -4.75 9.61
CA PHE A 232 -5.31 -5.40 10.61
C PHE A 232 -6.11 -6.02 11.74
N PHE A 233 -7.35 -6.47 11.46
CA PHE A 233 -8.19 -7.15 12.44
C PHE A 233 -7.44 -8.37 12.99
N ASP A 234 -7.29 -8.48 14.32
CA ASP A 234 -6.51 -9.51 15.01
C ASP A 234 -5.05 -9.69 14.50
N ALA A 235 -4.46 -8.68 13.91
CA ALA A 235 -3.04 -8.65 13.60
C ALA A 235 -2.22 -8.29 14.86
N GLU A 236 -2.22 -9.17 15.85
CA GLU A 236 -1.75 -8.93 17.23
C GLU A 236 -0.33 -8.33 17.33
N LYS A 237 0.57 -8.68 16.40
CA LYS A 237 1.99 -8.25 16.41
C LYS A 237 2.29 -7.08 15.49
N PHE A 238 1.32 -6.61 14.69
CA PHE A 238 1.53 -5.51 13.77
C PHE A 238 1.80 -4.20 14.52
N ASP A 239 2.93 -3.55 14.20
CA ASP A 239 3.33 -2.25 14.77
C ASP A 239 4.28 -1.51 13.80
N GLN A 240 3.89 -1.37 12.52
CA GLN A 240 4.71 -0.67 11.53
C GLN A 240 4.25 0.77 11.29
N PRO A 241 5.18 1.70 10.92
CA PRO A 241 4.91 3.14 10.86
C PRO A 241 4.11 3.53 9.61
N ILE A 242 2.81 3.31 9.63
CA ILE A 242 1.88 3.60 8.53
C ILE A 242 1.29 5.02 8.56
N GLY A 243 1.77 5.90 9.44
CA GLY A 243 1.29 7.28 9.57
C GLY A 243 1.46 8.16 8.31
N LYS A 244 2.21 7.69 7.29
CA LYS A 244 2.35 8.37 5.99
C LYS A 244 1.33 7.90 4.93
N TRP A 245 0.50 6.92 5.22
CA TRP A 245 -0.53 6.48 4.29
C TRP A 245 -1.49 7.63 3.96
N ASN A 246 -1.83 7.76 2.68
CA ASN A 246 -2.83 8.73 2.25
C ASN A 246 -4.23 8.13 2.45
N THR A 247 -4.97 8.68 3.40
CA THR A 247 -6.32 8.22 3.78
C THR A 247 -7.43 9.12 3.26
N SER A 248 -7.10 10.15 2.48
CA SER A 248 -8.03 11.22 2.06
C SER A 248 -9.26 10.74 1.27
N LYS A 249 -9.26 9.53 0.71
CA LYS A 249 -10.41 8.93 0.01
C LYS A 249 -11.12 7.84 0.81
N VAL A 250 -10.64 7.50 1.99
CA VAL A 250 -11.20 6.43 2.81
C VAL A 250 -12.53 6.88 3.41
N THR A 251 -13.54 6.02 3.31
CA THR A 251 -14.89 6.26 3.86
C THR A 251 -15.24 5.31 4.99
N ASP A 252 -14.57 4.15 5.08
CA ASP A 252 -14.76 3.15 6.14
C ASP A 252 -13.41 2.72 6.73
N MET A 253 -13.27 2.86 8.05
CA MET A 253 -12.13 2.40 8.86
C MET A 253 -12.59 1.47 10.00
N SER A 254 -13.80 0.91 9.90
CA SER A 254 -14.33 0.06 10.96
C SER A 254 -13.43 -1.14 11.21
N ALA A 255 -13.23 -1.47 12.49
CA ALA A 255 -12.44 -2.59 12.96
C ALA A 255 -11.00 -2.67 12.41
N MET A 256 -10.44 -1.55 11.87
CA MET A 256 -9.14 -1.57 11.18
C MET A 256 -8.00 -2.12 12.03
N PHE A 257 -8.01 -1.86 13.34
CA PHE A 257 -7.01 -2.32 14.31
C PHE A 257 -7.65 -3.10 15.45
N PHE A 258 -8.84 -3.69 15.23
CA PHE A 258 -9.46 -4.55 16.22
C PHE A 258 -8.49 -5.67 16.62
N GLY A 259 -8.23 -5.84 17.93
CA GLY A 259 -7.30 -6.88 18.42
C GLY A 259 -5.84 -6.72 18.01
N ALA A 260 -5.44 -5.60 17.40
CA ALA A 260 -4.05 -5.30 17.06
C ALA A 260 -3.26 -4.88 18.31
N LYS A 261 -3.06 -5.81 19.24
CA LYS A 261 -2.60 -5.59 20.63
C LYS A 261 -1.28 -4.83 20.76
N ASN A 262 -0.38 -4.96 19.78
CA ASN A 262 0.91 -4.26 19.82
C ASN A 262 0.94 -2.93 19.09
N PHE A 263 -0.10 -2.63 18.28
CA PHE A 263 -0.10 -1.42 17.45
C PHE A 263 -0.09 -0.15 18.31
N ASN A 264 0.93 0.70 18.10
CA ASN A 264 1.09 1.96 18.82
C ASN A 264 1.78 3.05 17.98
N GLN A 265 1.36 3.22 16.72
CA GLN A 265 1.96 4.22 15.82
C GLN A 265 1.18 5.53 15.81
N ASP A 266 1.88 6.64 15.56
CA ASP A 266 1.30 7.97 15.38
C ASP A 266 0.53 8.05 14.04
N LEU A 267 -0.75 8.40 14.10
CA LEU A 267 -1.65 8.51 12.96
C LEU A 267 -2.17 9.94 12.75
N ASN A 268 -1.55 10.92 13.40
CA ASN A 268 -2.03 12.30 13.42
C ASN A 268 -2.05 12.99 12.05
N ASN A 269 -1.28 12.46 11.08
CA ASN A 269 -1.25 12.95 9.70
C ASN A 269 -2.32 12.34 8.78
N TRP A 270 -3.12 11.40 9.27
CA TRP A 270 -4.19 10.83 8.46
C TRP A 270 -5.30 11.85 8.22
N ASP A 271 -5.70 12.01 6.96
CA ASP A 271 -6.89 12.77 6.60
C ASP A 271 -8.12 11.84 6.71
N VAL A 272 -8.89 12.00 7.77
CA VAL A 272 -10.08 11.20 8.06
C VAL A 272 -11.39 11.95 7.75
N LYS A 273 -11.30 13.10 7.13
CA LYS A 273 -12.47 13.98 6.86
C LYS A 273 -13.59 13.26 6.10
N ASN A 274 -13.26 12.30 5.21
CA ASN A 274 -14.28 11.57 4.45
C ASN A 274 -14.78 10.30 5.14
N VAL A 275 -14.21 9.93 6.30
CA VAL A 275 -14.59 8.72 7.03
C VAL A 275 -15.97 8.91 7.69
N LYS A 276 -16.83 7.92 7.49
CA LYS A 276 -18.18 7.87 8.08
C LYS A 276 -18.29 6.83 9.18
N ASN A 277 -17.49 5.79 9.14
CA ASN A 277 -17.54 4.68 10.06
C ASN A 277 -16.19 4.40 10.69
N MET A 278 -16.10 4.51 12.02
CA MET A 278 -14.93 4.19 12.84
C MET A 278 -15.29 3.17 13.94
N ALA A 279 -16.43 2.46 13.80
CA ALA A 279 -16.84 1.48 14.78
C ALA A 279 -15.77 0.42 14.99
N GLN A 280 -15.45 0.09 16.24
CA GLN A 280 -14.50 -0.96 16.64
C GLN A 280 -13.04 -0.72 16.19
N MET A 281 -12.69 0.49 15.70
CA MET A 281 -11.41 0.74 15.02
C MET A 281 -10.19 0.34 15.87
N PHE A 282 -10.21 0.56 17.17
CA PHE A 282 -9.12 0.22 18.11
C PHE A 282 -9.61 -0.68 19.25
N TRP A 283 -10.72 -1.41 19.07
CA TRP A 283 -11.19 -2.33 20.09
C TRP A 283 -10.12 -3.41 20.36
N ASP A 284 -9.80 -3.64 21.65
CA ASP A 284 -8.73 -4.55 22.13
C ASP A 284 -7.32 -4.24 21.53
N ALA A 285 -7.11 -3.02 21.05
CA ALA A 285 -5.77 -2.51 20.70
C ALA A 285 -5.07 -2.03 21.99
N THR A 286 -4.75 -2.96 22.88
CA THR A 286 -4.38 -2.71 24.29
C THR A 286 -3.21 -1.77 24.49
N LYS A 287 -2.25 -1.69 23.55
CA LYS A 287 -1.09 -0.79 23.62
C LYS A 287 -1.29 0.54 22.89
N PHE A 288 -2.40 0.69 22.15
CA PHE A 288 -2.58 1.88 21.33
C PHE A 288 -2.69 3.15 22.19
N ASN A 289 -1.76 4.06 21.98
CA ASN A 289 -1.76 5.43 22.49
C ASN A 289 -1.12 6.41 21.48
N GLY A 290 -1.14 6.04 20.19
CA GLY A 290 -0.66 6.89 19.10
C GLY A 290 -1.49 8.18 18.97
N LYS A 291 -0.87 9.24 18.47
CA LYS A 291 -1.55 10.53 18.30
C LYS A 291 -2.60 10.48 17.21
N ILE A 292 -3.79 10.99 17.54
CA ILE A 292 -4.94 11.14 16.65
C ILE A 292 -5.67 12.48 16.92
N THR A 293 -5.02 13.40 17.62
CA THR A 293 -5.62 14.63 18.14
C THR A 293 -6.04 15.62 17.04
N ASN A 294 -5.40 15.54 15.85
CA ASN A 294 -5.71 16.43 14.71
C ASN A 294 -6.79 15.89 13.76
N TRP A 295 -7.40 14.75 14.06
CA TRP A 295 -8.41 14.18 13.17
C TRP A 295 -9.67 15.04 13.07
N ASP A 296 -10.08 15.33 11.83
CA ASP A 296 -11.41 15.92 11.55
C ASP A 296 -12.45 14.81 11.43
N VAL A 297 -13.10 14.50 12.55
CA VAL A 297 -14.15 13.47 12.65
C VAL A 297 -15.55 14.01 12.35
N SER A 298 -15.65 15.22 11.78
CA SER A 298 -16.95 15.93 11.60
C SER A 298 -17.95 15.18 10.71
N ASN A 299 -17.51 14.23 9.89
CA ASN A 299 -18.39 13.41 9.05
C ASN A 299 -18.64 12.00 9.60
N VAL A 300 -18.06 11.66 10.76
CA VAL A 300 -18.23 10.34 11.37
C VAL A 300 -19.64 10.19 11.93
N VAL A 301 -20.24 9.04 11.65
CA VAL A 301 -21.61 8.68 12.06
C VAL A 301 -21.62 7.64 13.19
N SER A 302 -20.66 6.71 13.17
CA SER A 302 -20.54 5.64 14.16
C SER A 302 -19.15 5.56 14.76
N THR A 303 -19.08 5.52 16.09
CA THR A 303 -17.87 5.28 16.89
C THR A 303 -18.08 4.14 17.89
N ASN A 304 -19.02 3.23 17.60
CA ASN A 304 -19.34 2.11 18.51
C ASN A 304 -18.10 1.31 18.84
N ASN A 305 -17.83 1.09 20.13
CA ASN A 305 -16.70 0.33 20.66
C ASN A 305 -15.32 0.79 20.14
N MET A 306 -15.19 2.05 19.66
CA MET A 306 -13.97 2.51 18.98
C MET A 306 -12.71 2.32 19.82
N PHE A 307 -12.78 2.55 21.13
CA PHE A 307 -11.68 2.40 22.08
C PHE A 307 -12.00 1.40 23.19
N ALA A 308 -12.99 0.51 22.98
CA ALA A 308 -13.29 -0.52 23.96
C ALA A 308 -12.03 -1.40 24.18
N ASP A 309 -11.68 -1.68 25.43
CA ASP A 309 -10.48 -2.45 25.81
C ASP A 309 -9.14 -1.87 25.31
N ALA A 310 -9.10 -0.63 24.80
CA ALA A 310 -7.88 0.08 24.46
C ALA A 310 -7.21 0.60 25.76
N GLU A 311 -6.66 -0.30 26.55
CA GLU A 311 -6.22 -0.07 27.93
C GLU A 311 -5.23 1.09 28.08
N SER A 312 -4.35 1.33 27.09
CA SER A 312 -3.33 2.38 27.12
C SER A 312 -3.76 3.71 26.53
N PHE A 313 -4.93 3.76 25.87
CA PHE A 313 -5.34 4.96 25.14
C PHE A 313 -5.64 6.14 26.08
N ASN A 314 -4.91 7.25 25.89
CA ASN A 314 -5.09 8.49 26.66
C ASN A 314 -4.69 9.75 25.87
N GLN A 315 -5.12 9.88 24.60
CA GLN A 315 -4.89 11.08 23.81
C GLN A 315 -6.01 12.11 24.02
N ASP A 316 -5.64 13.42 24.02
CA ASP A 316 -6.63 14.49 24.12
C ASP A 316 -7.44 14.64 22.83
N ILE A 317 -8.64 14.11 22.85
CA ILE A 317 -9.63 14.19 21.78
C ILE A 317 -10.83 15.09 22.14
N SER A 318 -10.70 15.90 23.18
CA SER A 318 -11.76 16.80 23.67
C SER A 318 -12.26 17.81 22.62
N ASN A 319 -11.43 18.10 21.61
CA ASN A 319 -11.74 19.04 20.54
C ASN A 319 -12.37 18.39 19.28
N TRP A 320 -12.61 17.08 19.28
CA TRP A 320 -13.26 16.42 18.15
C TRP A 320 -14.67 16.98 17.91
N ASN A 321 -15.00 17.24 16.65
CA ASN A 321 -16.35 17.62 16.25
C ASN A 321 -17.23 16.38 16.07
N THR A 322 -18.00 16.02 17.08
CA THR A 322 -18.85 14.83 17.13
C THR A 322 -20.30 15.11 16.69
N SER A 323 -20.57 16.26 16.08
CA SER A 323 -21.94 16.73 15.78
C SER A 323 -22.75 15.84 14.83
N ASN A 324 -22.11 14.94 14.09
CA ASN A 324 -22.78 14.00 13.20
C ASN A 324 -22.82 12.56 13.74
N VAL A 325 -22.20 12.29 14.89
CA VAL A 325 -22.23 10.95 15.49
C VAL A 325 -23.62 10.62 15.99
N ILE A 326 -24.10 9.45 15.62
CA ILE A 326 -25.43 8.91 15.98
C ILE A 326 -25.30 7.82 17.04
N SER A 327 -24.22 7.02 16.99
CA SER A 327 -24.01 5.90 17.89
C SER A 327 -22.59 5.90 18.47
N MET A 328 -22.51 5.77 19.81
CA MET A 328 -21.29 5.72 20.63
C MET A 328 -21.32 4.54 21.61
N ASP A 329 -22.08 3.45 21.30
CA ASP A 329 -22.16 2.29 22.19
C ASP A 329 -20.76 1.78 22.53
N GLY A 330 -20.47 1.54 23.81
CA GLY A 330 -19.22 0.98 24.31
C GLY A 330 -17.95 1.76 23.98
N MET A 331 -18.02 3.01 23.51
CA MET A 331 -16.88 3.71 22.91
C MET A 331 -15.63 3.71 23.79
N PHE A 332 -15.77 3.83 25.10
CA PHE A 332 -14.66 3.80 26.08
C PHE A 332 -14.83 2.68 27.11
N ALA A 333 -15.59 1.63 26.79
CA ALA A 333 -15.74 0.48 27.67
C ALA A 333 -14.34 -0.08 28.01
N ARG A 334 -14.02 -0.21 29.31
CA ARG A 334 -12.74 -0.72 29.81
C ARG A 334 -11.46 -0.02 29.29
N ALA A 335 -11.59 1.23 28.76
CA ALA A 335 -10.45 2.06 28.34
C ALA A 335 -9.74 2.67 29.57
N LYS A 336 -9.09 1.85 30.37
CA LYS A 336 -8.62 2.11 31.73
C LYS A 336 -7.74 3.34 31.92
N SER A 337 -7.01 3.78 30.91
CA SER A 337 -6.13 4.95 30.98
C SER A 337 -6.78 6.25 30.55
N PHE A 338 -7.97 6.23 29.92
CA PHE A 338 -8.59 7.40 29.37
C PHE A 338 -9.19 8.31 30.46
N THR A 339 -8.66 9.55 30.55
CA THR A 339 -9.00 10.51 31.63
C THR A 339 -9.44 11.89 31.16
N TRP A 340 -9.40 12.15 29.86
CA TRP A 340 -9.74 13.46 29.28
C TRP A 340 -11.22 13.77 29.35
N SER A 341 -11.56 15.06 29.57
CA SER A 341 -12.94 15.51 29.60
C SER A 341 -13.53 15.66 28.21
N LEU A 342 -14.70 15.08 28.00
CA LEU A 342 -15.46 15.09 26.74
C LEU A 342 -16.68 16.02 26.80
N ARG A 343 -16.79 16.86 27.81
CA ARG A 343 -17.95 17.76 28.01
C ARG A 343 -18.22 18.71 26.85
N LYS A 344 -17.19 19.02 26.04
CA LYS A 344 -17.34 19.89 24.87
C LYS A 344 -17.93 19.19 23.64
N TRP A 345 -18.05 17.87 23.68
CA TRP A 345 -18.59 17.12 22.54
C TRP A 345 -20.04 17.46 22.26
N ASN A 346 -20.36 17.65 20.99
CA ASN A 346 -21.75 17.84 20.56
C ASN A 346 -22.42 16.50 20.32
N VAL A 347 -23.23 16.06 21.27
CA VAL A 347 -23.92 14.75 21.24
C VAL A 347 -25.40 14.87 20.96
N LYS A 348 -25.88 15.99 20.38
CA LYS A 348 -27.31 16.24 20.11
C LYS A 348 -27.95 15.18 19.21
N LYS A 349 -27.20 14.58 18.27
CA LYS A 349 -27.66 13.53 17.36
C LYS A 349 -27.46 12.12 17.90
N VAL A 350 -26.74 11.94 19.01
CA VAL A 350 -26.52 10.62 19.59
C VAL A 350 -27.85 10.08 20.14
N VAL A 351 -28.17 8.87 19.69
CA VAL A 351 -29.34 8.11 20.11
C VAL A 351 -29.00 6.79 20.77
N LYS A 352 -27.72 6.36 20.69
CA LYS A 352 -27.18 5.13 21.29
C LYS A 352 -25.84 5.41 21.92
N ALA A 353 -25.69 5.08 23.20
CA ALA A 353 -24.42 5.13 23.95
C ALA A 353 -24.43 4.09 25.09
N GLN A 354 -25.06 2.94 24.87
CA GLN A 354 -25.07 1.85 25.85
C GLN A 354 -23.65 1.39 26.16
N GLY A 355 -23.32 1.25 27.45
CA GLY A 355 -21.99 0.85 27.88
C GLY A 355 -20.86 1.82 27.53
N PHE A 356 -21.17 3.09 27.21
CA PHE A 356 -20.18 4.08 26.72
C PHE A 356 -18.90 4.09 27.52
N ARG A 357 -18.97 3.93 28.86
CA ARG A 357 -17.84 3.92 29.80
C ARG A 357 -17.88 2.74 30.77
N ILE A 358 -18.47 1.62 30.38
CA ILE A 358 -18.57 0.43 31.25
C ILE A 358 -17.17 0.09 31.81
N GLU A 359 -17.10 -0.18 33.11
CA GLU A 359 -15.83 -0.44 33.83
C GLU A 359 -14.76 0.66 33.72
N ASN A 360 -15.12 1.89 33.29
CA ASN A 360 -14.22 3.05 33.21
C ASN A 360 -14.74 4.28 33.97
N LYS A 361 -15.77 4.13 34.80
CA LYS A 361 -16.45 5.22 35.50
C LYS A 361 -15.52 6.03 36.40
N ASN A 362 -14.51 5.40 37.00
CA ASN A 362 -13.58 6.09 37.91
C ASN A 362 -12.65 7.09 37.17
N ASN A 363 -12.35 6.87 35.92
CA ASN A 363 -11.50 7.73 35.11
C ASN A 363 -12.29 8.72 34.26
N LEU A 364 -13.45 8.28 33.77
CA LEU A 364 -14.40 9.05 32.96
C LEU A 364 -15.68 9.30 33.77
N ASP A 365 -15.56 10.05 34.88
CA ASP A 365 -16.65 10.38 35.78
C ASP A 365 -17.74 11.27 35.14
N ASP A 366 -18.82 11.56 35.87
CA ASP A 366 -19.97 12.33 35.37
C ASP A 366 -19.60 13.75 34.95
N ASP A 367 -18.52 14.31 35.50
CA ASP A 367 -18.04 15.64 35.15
C ASP A 367 -17.20 15.67 33.87
N LYS A 368 -16.83 14.51 33.34
CA LYS A 368 -16.02 14.37 32.12
C LYS A 368 -16.78 13.84 30.91
N ILE A 369 -17.90 13.16 31.11
CA ILE A 369 -18.68 12.61 29.99
C ILE A 369 -19.34 13.71 29.13
N PRO A 370 -19.66 13.42 27.87
CA PRO A 370 -20.44 14.32 27.03
C PRO A 370 -21.81 14.61 27.64
N PRO A 371 -22.46 15.77 27.34
CA PRO A 371 -23.76 16.13 27.81
C PRO A 371 -24.87 15.35 27.07
N PHE A 372 -24.90 14.03 27.27
CA PHE A 372 -25.95 13.16 26.71
C PHE A 372 -27.34 13.59 27.18
N LYS A 373 -28.35 13.34 26.36
CA LYS A 373 -29.76 13.43 26.77
C LYS A 373 -30.04 12.39 27.85
N ASN A 374 -31.04 12.68 28.72
CA ASN A 374 -31.35 11.79 29.84
C ASN A 374 -31.67 10.36 29.38
N GLU A 375 -32.45 10.19 28.31
CA GLU A 375 -32.82 8.90 27.75
C GLU A 375 -31.63 8.05 27.25
N VAL A 376 -30.50 8.71 26.90
CA VAL A 376 -29.25 8.04 26.48
C VAL A 376 -28.33 7.84 27.68
N LYS A 377 -28.32 8.81 28.61
CA LYS A 377 -27.43 8.78 29.80
C LYS A 377 -27.74 7.61 30.72
N GLU A 378 -28.97 7.12 30.74
CA GLU A 378 -29.43 6.01 31.58
C GLU A 378 -28.64 4.71 31.34
N TYR A 379 -28.13 4.48 30.13
CA TYR A 379 -27.52 3.21 29.71
C TYR A 379 -26.00 3.27 29.49
N ILE A 380 -25.35 4.39 29.82
CA ILE A 380 -23.90 4.56 29.52
C ILE A 380 -22.97 3.71 30.40
N ASP A 381 -23.47 3.20 31.51
CA ASP A 381 -22.73 2.37 32.47
C ASP A 381 -23.11 0.87 32.38
N ASP A 382 -24.10 0.49 31.54
CA ASP A 382 -24.69 -0.85 31.43
C ASP A 382 -24.11 -1.70 30.30
#